data_e2aa8dce2ad65228c07a3201809a0406
#
_entry.id   e2aa8dce2ad65228c07a3201809a0406
#
_cell.length_a   1.000
_cell.length_b   1.000
_cell.length_c   1.000
_cell.angle_alpha   90.00
_cell.angle_beta   90.00
_cell.angle_gamma   90.00
#
_symmetry.space_group_name_H-M   'P 1'
#
loop_
_entity.id
_entity.type
_entity.pdbx_description
1 polymer ?
#
loop_
_entity_poly.entity_id
_entity_poly.type
_entity_poly.pdbx_seq_one_letter_code
_entity_poly.pdbx_strand_id
1 'polypeptide(L)'
;MFAPIFSGAIDTGRLSITVIHDEVEQLNKAAYNRTYDVSKLSFNAFTKLTHHYQLLSAGAALGKNCGPLLVAKQAMPLTDLQNKKIAIPGINTTANLMMSLALPNVSDKVEVLFSDIEQAVLEGTVDAGLIIHESRFTYESKGLVKLLDVGEYWEDSTNSPIPLGGIAVARDLPDSVKLELNRLVAKSVQYAFEHPKESIEYIKHHAQEMDEAVMYAHIDLYVNEYSKQLGPEGRLSVQTLFEKVATTNSGTLYQDDLILP
;
A
#
# COMPACT_ATOMS: atom_id res chain seq x y z
N MET A 1 -9.46 -9.48 2.42
CA MET A 1 -9.93 -8.31 3.18
C MET A 1 -11.36 -7.91 2.79
N PHE A 2 -11.66 -7.60 1.53
CA PHE A 2 -12.98 -7.10 1.10
C PHE A 2 -13.90 -8.16 0.48
N ALA A 3 -13.36 -9.34 0.15
CA ALA A 3 -14.14 -10.42 -0.46
C ALA A 3 -15.46 -10.73 0.28
N PRO A 4 -15.49 -10.82 1.63
CA PRO A 4 -16.72 -11.10 2.36
C PRO A 4 -17.84 -10.04 2.18
N ILE A 5 -17.47 -8.78 1.95
CA ILE A 5 -18.46 -7.72 1.64
C ILE A 5 -19.04 -7.95 0.24
N PHE A 6 -18.17 -8.21 -0.75
CA PHE A 6 -18.57 -8.27 -2.15
C PHE A 6 -19.21 -9.59 -2.56
N SER A 7 -18.88 -10.69 -1.85
CA SER A 7 -19.57 -11.98 -2.03
C SER A 7 -20.95 -12.05 -1.36
N GLY A 8 -21.32 -11.03 -0.55
CA GLY A 8 -22.56 -11.03 0.22
C GLY A 8 -22.49 -11.88 1.50
N ALA A 9 -21.32 -12.38 1.89
CA ALA A 9 -21.13 -13.12 3.15
C ALA A 9 -21.37 -12.24 4.39
N ILE A 10 -21.23 -10.92 4.20
CA ILE A 10 -21.50 -9.93 5.25
C ILE A 10 -22.60 -8.98 4.76
N ASP A 11 -23.61 -8.83 5.61
CA ASP A 11 -24.67 -7.85 5.39
C ASP A 11 -24.12 -6.42 5.52
N THR A 12 -24.30 -5.62 4.47
CA THR A 12 -23.91 -4.21 4.40
C THR A 12 -24.94 -3.27 5.02
N GLY A 13 -26.06 -3.81 5.53
CA GLY A 13 -27.13 -3.03 6.16
C GLY A 13 -27.79 -2.08 5.14
N ARG A 14 -27.78 -0.79 5.46
CA ARG A 14 -28.34 0.24 4.57
C ARG A 14 -27.38 0.76 3.50
N LEU A 15 -26.11 0.30 3.51
CA LEU A 15 -25.12 0.79 2.56
C LEU A 15 -25.26 0.05 1.22
N SER A 16 -25.41 0.81 0.14
CA SER A 16 -25.26 0.30 -1.24
C SER A 16 -23.83 0.59 -1.69
N ILE A 17 -23.06 -0.46 -1.97
CA ILE A 17 -21.64 -0.34 -2.27
C ILE A 17 -21.40 -0.72 -3.73
N THR A 18 -20.84 0.21 -4.51
CA THR A 18 -20.34 -0.06 -5.86
C THR A 18 -18.81 -0.16 -5.80
N VAL A 19 -18.25 -1.23 -6.35
CA VAL A 19 -16.83 -1.52 -6.28
C VAL A 19 -16.16 -1.20 -7.61
N ILE A 20 -15.06 -0.47 -7.53
CA ILE A 20 -14.15 -0.21 -8.65
C ILE A 20 -12.80 -0.81 -8.30
N HIS A 21 -12.27 -1.66 -9.16
CA HIS A 21 -10.92 -2.22 -9.04
C HIS A 21 -9.98 -1.46 -9.94
N ASP A 22 -8.88 -0.97 -9.37
CA ASP A 22 -7.85 -0.26 -10.11
C ASP A 22 -6.50 -0.39 -9.38
N GLU A 23 -5.44 -0.05 -10.07
CA GLU A 23 -4.08 0.02 -9.54
C GLU A 23 -3.95 1.10 -8.46
N VAL A 24 -3.07 0.84 -7.47
CA VAL A 24 -2.92 1.75 -6.31
C VAL A 24 -2.58 3.18 -6.71
N GLU A 25 -1.76 3.39 -7.75
CA GLU A 25 -1.42 4.75 -8.20
C GLU A 25 -2.59 5.40 -8.93
N GLN A 26 -3.40 4.64 -9.66
CA GLN A 26 -4.62 5.16 -10.28
C GLN A 26 -5.64 5.57 -9.21
N LEU A 27 -5.80 4.76 -8.16
CA LEU A 27 -6.64 5.12 -7.00
C LEU A 27 -6.11 6.39 -6.29
N ASN A 28 -4.79 6.52 -6.11
CA ASN A 28 -4.17 7.73 -5.58
C ASN A 28 -4.51 8.95 -6.46
N LYS A 29 -4.33 8.84 -7.78
CA LYS A 29 -4.64 9.92 -8.75
C LYS A 29 -6.13 10.26 -8.77
N ALA A 30 -7.02 9.27 -8.71
CA ALA A 30 -8.47 9.48 -8.65
C ALA A 30 -8.88 10.24 -7.37
N ALA A 31 -8.22 9.99 -6.24
CA ALA A 31 -8.51 10.68 -4.99
C ALA A 31 -8.18 12.18 -5.02
N TYR A 32 -7.18 12.63 -5.77
CA TYR A 32 -6.92 14.06 -5.98
C TYR A 32 -8.10 14.76 -6.68
N ASN A 33 -8.86 14.02 -7.49
CA ASN A 33 -10.06 14.50 -8.17
C ASN A 33 -11.34 14.22 -7.38
N ARG A 34 -11.23 13.65 -6.16
CA ARG A 34 -12.36 13.25 -5.30
C ARG A 34 -13.36 12.35 -6.03
N THR A 35 -12.86 11.42 -6.85
CA THR A 35 -13.68 10.57 -7.72
C THR A 35 -14.52 9.57 -6.94
N TYR A 36 -14.02 9.10 -5.79
CA TYR A 36 -14.66 8.06 -4.99
C TYR A 36 -14.91 8.51 -3.56
N ASP A 37 -16.04 8.11 -3.00
CA ASP A 37 -16.40 8.35 -1.59
C ASP A 37 -15.46 7.61 -0.62
N VAL A 38 -15.01 6.42 -1.03
CA VAL A 38 -14.10 5.56 -0.29
C VAL A 38 -13.02 5.06 -1.24
N SER A 39 -11.76 5.15 -0.85
CA SER A 39 -10.65 4.68 -1.68
C SER A 39 -9.55 4.04 -0.83
N LYS A 40 -8.90 3.02 -1.38
CA LYS A 40 -7.61 2.57 -0.84
C LYS A 40 -6.54 3.55 -1.30
N LEU A 41 -5.81 4.13 -0.38
CA LEU A 41 -4.75 5.11 -0.67
C LEU A 41 -3.42 4.66 -0.09
N SER A 42 -2.34 4.96 -0.81
CA SER A 42 -1.01 4.99 -0.21
C SER A 42 -0.95 6.05 0.89
N PHE A 43 -0.28 5.78 2.01
CA PHE A 43 -0.15 6.79 3.06
C PHE A 43 0.59 8.04 2.56
N ASN A 44 1.53 7.92 1.62
CA ASN A 44 2.16 9.08 0.97
C ASN A 44 1.12 9.98 0.27
N ALA A 45 0.22 9.41 -0.53
CA ALA A 45 -0.86 10.17 -1.17
C ALA A 45 -1.77 10.82 -0.12
N PHE A 46 -2.13 10.06 0.93
CA PHE A 46 -3.02 10.53 1.98
C PHE A 46 -2.47 11.77 2.70
N THR A 47 -1.14 11.89 2.92
CA THR A 47 -0.56 13.10 3.55
C THR A 47 -0.91 14.41 2.86
N LYS A 48 -1.25 14.36 1.57
CA LYS A 48 -1.64 15.51 0.74
C LYS A 48 -3.15 15.67 0.59
N LEU A 49 -3.93 14.70 1.07
CA LEU A 49 -5.39 14.60 0.88
C LEU A 49 -6.20 14.73 2.17
N THR A 50 -5.55 15.06 3.28
CA THR A 50 -6.13 15.12 4.63
C THR A 50 -7.30 16.10 4.77
N HIS A 51 -7.38 17.12 3.90
CA HIS A 51 -8.52 18.06 3.87
C HIS A 51 -9.78 17.45 3.22
N HIS A 52 -9.62 16.40 2.40
CA HIS A 52 -10.70 15.78 1.65
C HIS A 52 -11.10 14.43 2.21
N TYR A 53 -10.15 13.72 2.80
CA TYR A 53 -10.33 12.36 3.29
C TYR A 53 -9.90 12.21 4.75
N GLN A 54 -10.47 11.20 5.38
CA GLN A 54 -10.14 10.71 6.71
C GLN A 54 -9.88 9.20 6.62
N LEU A 55 -8.92 8.66 7.35
CA LEU A 55 -8.65 7.22 7.33
C LEU A 55 -9.65 6.48 8.22
N LEU A 56 -10.09 5.32 7.75
CA LEU A 56 -10.66 4.31 8.62
C LEU A 56 -9.58 3.74 9.54
N SER A 57 -9.95 3.37 10.76
CA SER A 57 -9.03 2.63 11.65
C SER A 57 -8.89 1.15 11.25
N ALA A 58 -9.76 0.66 10.35
CA ALA A 58 -9.71 -0.67 9.76
C ALA A 58 -9.26 -0.60 8.28
N GLY A 59 -8.73 -1.70 7.76
CA GLY A 59 -8.35 -1.85 6.35
C GLY A 59 -6.94 -1.37 6.00
N ALA A 60 -6.10 -1.07 7.00
CA ALA A 60 -4.72 -0.68 6.75
C ALA A 60 -3.88 -1.86 6.25
N ALA A 61 -2.97 -1.55 5.31
CA ALA A 61 -1.85 -2.39 4.93
C ALA A 61 -0.61 -1.83 5.66
N LEU A 62 -0.25 -2.50 6.74
CA LEU A 62 0.84 -2.11 7.63
C LEU A 62 1.41 -3.36 8.26
N GLY A 63 2.73 -3.43 8.44
CA GLY A 63 3.36 -4.60 9.03
C GLY A 63 4.87 -4.50 9.09
N LYS A 64 5.51 -5.63 9.40
CA LYS A 64 6.97 -5.78 9.40
C LYS A 64 7.39 -6.68 8.24
N ASN A 65 8.60 -6.46 7.74
CA ASN A 65 9.17 -7.23 6.62
C ASN A 65 8.31 -7.20 5.32
N CYS A 66 7.41 -6.24 5.19
CA CYS A 66 6.45 -6.14 4.07
C CYS A 66 6.73 -4.98 3.10
N GLY A 67 7.92 -4.40 3.19
CA GLY A 67 8.29 -3.21 2.42
C GLY A 67 8.60 -3.47 0.95
N PRO A 68 8.71 -2.39 0.17
CA PRO A 68 9.16 -2.46 -1.21
C PRO A 68 10.60 -2.96 -1.32
N LEU A 69 10.92 -3.63 -2.43
CA LEU A 69 12.28 -4.02 -2.78
C LEU A 69 12.77 -3.25 -4.00
N LEU A 70 13.99 -2.77 -3.96
CA LEU A 70 14.68 -2.29 -5.15
C LEU A 70 15.47 -3.45 -5.75
N VAL A 71 15.18 -3.78 -7.00
CA VAL A 71 15.75 -4.93 -7.71
C VAL A 71 16.40 -4.51 -9.02
N ALA A 72 17.38 -5.30 -9.49
CA ALA A 72 18.04 -5.11 -10.79
C ALA A 72 18.41 -6.47 -11.39
N LYS A 73 18.89 -6.46 -12.64
CA LYS A 73 19.43 -7.66 -13.31
C LYS A 73 20.73 -8.17 -12.69
N GLN A 74 21.53 -7.24 -12.14
CA GLN A 74 22.82 -7.55 -11.55
C GLN A 74 23.06 -6.68 -10.32
N ALA A 75 23.81 -7.21 -9.36
CA ALA A 75 24.23 -6.43 -8.20
C ALA A 75 25.07 -5.23 -8.61
N MET A 76 24.80 -4.09 -7.99
CA MET A 76 25.58 -2.85 -8.16
C MET A 76 25.64 -2.09 -6.84
N PRO A 77 26.65 -1.24 -6.63
CA PRO A 77 26.72 -0.36 -5.47
C PRO A 77 25.53 0.61 -5.45
N LEU A 78 24.95 0.86 -4.27
CA LEU A 78 23.85 1.81 -4.12
C LEU A 78 24.25 3.24 -4.54
N THR A 79 25.53 3.59 -4.44
CA THR A 79 26.07 4.88 -4.90
C THR A 79 25.93 5.11 -6.39
N ASP A 80 25.87 4.04 -7.19
CA ASP A 80 25.78 4.15 -8.65
C ASP A 80 24.36 4.49 -9.10
N LEU A 81 23.35 4.21 -8.25
CA LEU A 81 21.93 4.42 -8.54
C LEU A 81 21.58 5.88 -8.83
N GLN A 82 22.36 6.84 -8.35
CA GLN A 82 22.15 8.26 -8.63
C GLN A 82 22.17 8.60 -10.14
N ASN A 83 22.84 7.76 -10.94
CA ASN A 83 22.99 7.93 -12.40
C ASN A 83 22.15 6.90 -13.17
N LYS A 84 21.21 6.24 -12.52
CA LYS A 84 20.41 5.13 -13.06
C LYS A 84 18.97 5.52 -13.22
N LYS A 85 18.33 4.99 -14.25
CA LYS A 85 16.89 5.13 -14.49
C LYS A 85 16.13 4.06 -13.70
N ILE A 86 15.28 4.48 -12.79
CA ILE A 86 14.59 3.60 -11.84
C ILE A 86 13.08 3.57 -12.16
N ALA A 87 12.52 2.38 -12.42
CA ALA A 87 11.08 2.21 -12.49
C ALA A 87 10.46 2.26 -11.09
N ILE A 88 9.39 3.02 -10.95
CA ILE A 88 8.61 3.13 -9.71
C ILE A 88 7.13 2.82 -9.97
N PRO A 89 6.38 2.23 -9.01
CA PRO A 89 4.97 1.90 -9.20
C PRO A 89 4.03 3.11 -9.22
N GLY A 90 4.55 4.29 -8.92
CA GLY A 90 3.84 5.56 -8.94
C GLY A 90 4.46 6.58 -8.01
N ILE A 91 4.38 7.85 -8.40
CA ILE A 91 5.00 8.95 -7.65
C ILE A 91 4.31 9.20 -6.30
N ASN A 92 3.01 8.89 -6.20
CA ASN A 92 2.23 9.08 -4.97
C ASN A 92 2.26 7.86 -4.04
N THR A 93 2.93 6.77 -4.44
CA THR A 93 3.02 5.56 -3.61
C THR A 93 3.91 5.77 -2.39
N THR A 94 3.60 5.08 -1.30
CA THR A 94 4.48 5.03 -0.12
C THR A 94 5.81 4.35 -0.44
N ALA A 95 5.81 3.41 -1.39
CA ALA A 95 7.02 2.78 -1.90
C ALA A 95 8.02 3.82 -2.44
N ASN A 96 7.56 4.72 -3.32
CA ASN A 96 8.42 5.79 -3.84
C ASN A 96 8.88 6.76 -2.76
N LEU A 97 8.03 7.11 -1.80
CA LEU A 97 8.42 7.96 -0.66
C LEU A 97 9.58 7.31 0.13
N MET A 98 9.41 6.06 0.53
CA MET A 98 10.41 5.34 1.32
C MET A 98 11.73 5.19 0.56
N MET A 99 11.66 4.87 -0.74
CA MET A 99 12.87 4.84 -1.59
C MET A 99 13.55 6.21 -1.65
N SER A 100 12.78 7.30 -1.74
CA SER A 100 13.34 8.67 -1.76
C SER A 100 14.02 9.05 -0.45
N LEU A 101 13.54 8.53 0.68
CA LEU A 101 14.18 8.71 1.98
C LEU A 101 15.47 7.89 2.10
N ALA A 102 15.47 6.66 1.58
CA ALA A 102 16.64 5.79 1.60
C ALA A 102 17.74 6.22 0.61
N LEU A 103 17.34 6.73 -0.56
CA LEU A 103 18.20 7.08 -1.68
C LEU A 103 17.88 8.50 -2.19
N PRO A 104 18.19 9.54 -1.41
CA PRO A 104 17.79 10.92 -1.73
C PRO A 104 18.42 11.48 -3.02
N ASN A 105 19.52 10.89 -3.48
CA ASN A 105 20.22 11.32 -4.69
C ASN A 105 19.69 10.67 -5.98
N VAL A 106 18.73 9.74 -5.88
CA VAL A 106 18.08 9.11 -7.05
C VAL A 106 17.00 10.02 -7.58
N SER A 107 17.21 10.62 -8.74
CA SER A 107 16.28 11.59 -9.36
C SER A 107 15.63 11.10 -10.66
N ASP A 108 16.29 10.22 -11.43
CA ASP A 108 15.73 9.69 -12.68
C ASP A 108 14.78 8.52 -12.39
N LYS A 109 13.50 8.87 -12.18
CA LYS A 109 12.42 7.94 -11.87
C LYS A 109 11.36 7.97 -12.94
N VAL A 110 10.91 6.78 -13.37
CA VAL A 110 9.82 6.64 -14.34
C VAL A 110 8.69 5.82 -13.74
N GLU A 111 7.46 6.32 -13.86
CA GLU A 111 6.27 5.56 -13.48
C GLU A 111 6.06 4.40 -14.46
N VAL A 112 5.96 3.20 -13.93
CA VAL A 112 5.65 1.96 -14.68
C VAL A 112 4.58 1.22 -13.89
N LEU A 113 3.63 0.61 -14.59
CA LEU A 113 2.63 -0.24 -13.96
C LEU A 113 3.34 -1.29 -13.10
N PHE A 114 2.89 -1.51 -11.87
CA PHE A 114 3.67 -2.33 -10.93
C PHE A 114 3.93 -3.76 -11.47
N SER A 115 2.95 -4.33 -12.21
CA SER A 115 3.07 -5.62 -12.88
C SER A 115 4.16 -5.68 -13.95
N ASP A 116 4.51 -4.54 -14.54
CA ASP A 116 5.42 -4.44 -15.69
C ASP A 116 6.85 -4.06 -15.29
N ILE A 117 7.06 -3.68 -14.00
CA ILE A 117 8.37 -3.21 -13.51
C ILE A 117 9.44 -4.28 -13.68
N GLU A 118 9.18 -5.53 -13.29
CA GLU A 118 10.14 -6.63 -13.41
C GLU A 118 10.53 -6.86 -14.87
N GLN A 119 9.56 -6.83 -15.78
CA GLN A 119 9.81 -6.99 -17.22
C GLN A 119 10.63 -5.83 -17.76
N ALA A 120 10.34 -4.60 -17.38
CA ALA A 120 11.10 -3.41 -17.79
C ALA A 120 12.56 -3.49 -17.35
N VAL A 121 12.85 -4.02 -16.16
CA VAL A 121 14.21 -4.27 -15.69
C VAL A 121 14.86 -5.38 -16.52
N LEU A 122 14.17 -6.50 -16.76
CA LEU A 122 14.68 -7.63 -17.54
C LEU A 122 15.00 -7.24 -18.98
N GLU A 123 14.22 -6.41 -19.62
CA GLU A 123 14.46 -5.88 -20.96
C GLU A 123 15.56 -4.81 -21.00
N GLY A 124 15.89 -4.21 -19.86
CA GLY A 124 16.90 -3.15 -19.76
C GLY A 124 16.39 -1.78 -20.23
N THR A 125 15.08 -1.56 -20.27
CA THR A 125 14.46 -0.24 -20.52
C THR A 125 14.64 0.69 -19.32
N VAL A 126 14.87 0.10 -18.15
CA VAL A 126 15.31 0.75 -16.91
C VAL A 126 16.44 -0.04 -16.27
N ASP A 127 17.26 0.60 -15.46
CA ASP A 127 18.42 -0.04 -14.80
C ASP A 127 18.03 -0.84 -13.56
N ALA A 128 17.00 -0.36 -12.83
CA ALA A 128 16.46 -1.01 -11.64
C ALA A 128 14.96 -0.71 -11.49
N GLY A 129 14.29 -1.45 -10.63
CA GLY A 129 12.86 -1.31 -10.40
C GLY A 129 12.48 -1.45 -8.94
N LEU A 130 11.57 -0.60 -8.49
CA LEU A 130 10.98 -0.66 -7.15
C LEU A 130 9.73 -1.53 -7.19
N ILE A 131 9.86 -2.79 -6.77
CA ILE A 131 8.77 -3.77 -6.78
C ILE A 131 7.99 -3.75 -5.48
N ILE A 132 6.70 -4.06 -5.60
CA ILE A 132 5.72 -4.13 -4.50
C ILE A 132 4.87 -5.40 -4.65
N HIS A 133 3.98 -5.65 -3.69
CA HIS A 133 3.02 -6.75 -3.72
C HIS A 133 3.66 -8.13 -3.87
N GLU A 134 3.10 -8.99 -4.71
CA GLU A 134 3.52 -10.37 -4.94
C GLU A 134 4.90 -10.49 -5.60
N SER A 135 5.35 -9.49 -6.34
CA SER A 135 6.69 -9.48 -6.96
C SER A 135 7.82 -9.66 -5.93
N ARG A 136 7.58 -9.30 -4.66
CA ARG A 136 8.52 -9.56 -3.54
C ARG A 136 8.85 -11.05 -3.38
N PHE A 137 7.95 -11.94 -3.77
CA PHE A 137 8.11 -13.40 -3.62
C PHE A 137 8.65 -14.07 -4.88
N THR A 138 8.60 -13.39 -6.03
CA THR A 138 8.85 -14.02 -7.34
C THR A 138 10.07 -13.48 -8.09
N TYR A 139 10.61 -12.30 -7.70
CA TYR A 139 11.69 -11.63 -8.44
C TYR A 139 12.95 -12.50 -8.62
N GLU A 140 13.35 -13.29 -7.62
CA GLU A 140 14.53 -14.15 -7.69
C GLU A 140 14.37 -15.25 -8.74
N SER A 141 13.20 -15.87 -8.81
CA SER A 141 12.89 -16.91 -9.80
C SER A 141 12.88 -16.37 -11.23
N LYS A 142 12.70 -15.05 -11.39
CA LYS A 142 12.77 -14.34 -12.68
C LYS A 142 14.19 -13.88 -13.03
N GLY A 143 15.18 -14.16 -12.16
CA GLY A 143 16.58 -13.83 -12.40
C GLY A 143 16.96 -12.39 -12.00
N LEU A 144 16.15 -11.74 -11.19
CA LEU A 144 16.45 -10.42 -10.61
C LEU A 144 17.18 -10.58 -9.26
N VAL A 145 17.95 -9.58 -8.90
CA VAL A 145 18.68 -9.50 -7.63
C VAL A 145 18.21 -8.30 -6.81
N LYS A 146 18.08 -8.48 -5.51
CA LYS A 146 17.75 -7.41 -4.58
C LYS A 146 18.97 -6.51 -4.37
N LEU A 147 18.80 -5.21 -4.58
CA LEU A 147 19.79 -4.18 -4.28
C LEU A 147 19.57 -3.60 -2.88
N LEU A 148 18.31 -3.35 -2.51
CA LEU A 148 17.92 -2.77 -1.23
C LEU A 148 16.55 -3.29 -0.81
N ASP A 149 16.40 -3.68 0.45
CA ASP A 149 15.09 -3.77 1.10
C ASP A 149 14.76 -2.41 1.70
N VAL A 150 13.84 -1.70 1.05
CA VAL A 150 13.45 -0.35 1.44
C VAL A 150 12.62 -0.38 2.73
N GLY A 151 11.94 -1.51 2.98
CA GLY A 151 11.20 -1.72 4.22
C GLY A 151 12.14 -1.92 5.41
N GLU A 152 13.18 -2.72 5.27
CA GLU A 152 14.23 -2.90 6.28
C GLU A 152 14.88 -1.55 6.65
N TYR A 153 15.22 -0.74 5.64
CA TYR A 153 15.70 0.62 5.87
C TYR A 153 14.74 1.47 6.70
N TRP A 154 13.41 1.36 6.41
CA TRP A 154 12.40 2.08 7.19
C TRP A 154 12.37 1.60 8.64
N GLU A 155 12.30 0.29 8.88
CA GLU A 155 12.25 -0.31 10.21
C GLU A 155 13.48 0.06 11.04
N ASP A 156 14.68 -0.03 10.46
CA ASP A 156 15.94 0.32 11.11
C ASP A 156 16.04 1.81 11.46
N SER A 157 15.58 2.68 10.55
CA SER A 157 15.69 4.15 10.73
C SER A 157 14.61 4.75 11.61
N THR A 158 13.49 4.05 11.84
CA THR A 158 12.34 4.57 12.58
C THR A 158 11.93 3.73 13.78
N ASN A 159 12.42 2.49 13.88
CA ASN A 159 11.97 1.47 14.83
C ASN A 159 10.44 1.31 14.84
N SER A 160 9.81 1.39 13.66
CA SER A 160 8.37 1.41 13.47
C SER A 160 7.95 0.43 12.36
N PRO A 161 6.79 -0.24 12.47
CA PRO A 161 6.26 -1.01 11.35
C PRO A 161 6.16 -0.18 10.07
N ILE A 162 6.07 -0.84 8.93
CA ILE A 162 6.03 -0.20 7.62
C ILE A 162 4.58 0.21 7.30
N PRO A 163 4.24 1.52 7.23
CA PRO A 163 2.90 1.98 6.87
C PRO A 163 2.81 2.11 5.35
N LEU A 164 2.11 1.19 4.68
CA LEU A 164 2.01 1.19 3.22
C LEU A 164 0.81 1.97 2.71
N GLY A 165 -0.38 1.71 3.26
CA GLY A 165 -1.61 2.36 2.84
C GLY A 165 -2.80 2.01 3.73
N GLY A 166 -3.91 2.71 3.52
CA GLY A 166 -5.14 2.50 4.28
C GLY A 166 -6.38 2.79 3.45
N ILE A 167 -7.53 2.59 4.07
CA ILE A 167 -8.81 2.96 3.48
C ILE A 167 -9.16 4.36 3.94
N ALA A 168 -9.33 5.26 2.98
CA ALA A 168 -9.71 6.64 3.21
C ALA A 168 -11.17 6.85 2.80
N VAL A 169 -11.90 7.61 3.58
CA VAL A 169 -13.31 7.96 3.38
C VAL A 169 -13.45 9.47 3.26
N ALA A 170 -14.28 9.93 2.33
CA ALA A 170 -14.52 11.35 2.11
C ALA A 170 -15.06 12.04 3.38
N ARG A 171 -14.50 13.20 3.74
CA ARG A 171 -14.85 13.92 4.97
C ARG A 171 -16.27 14.46 4.96
N ASP A 172 -16.85 14.73 3.80
CA ASP A 172 -18.21 15.25 3.64
C ASP A 172 -19.30 14.19 3.81
N LEU A 173 -18.95 12.90 3.91
CA LEU A 173 -19.90 11.87 4.30
C LEU A 173 -20.32 12.04 5.77
N PRO A 174 -21.59 11.73 6.11
CA PRO A 174 -22.05 11.74 7.50
C PRO A 174 -21.20 10.84 8.40
N ASP A 175 -20.91 11.26 9.63
CA ASP A 175 -20.08 10.48 10.56
C ASP A 175 -20.68 9.09 10.84
N SER A 176 -22.02 8.98 10.87
CA SER A 176 -22.68 7.68 11.01
C SER A 176 -22.36 6.70 9.87
N VAL A 177 -22.19 7.21 8.65
CA VAL A 177 -21.79 6.41 7.47
C VAL A 177 -20.33 6.01 7.57
N LYS A 178 -19.45 6.95 7.92
CA LYS A 178 -18.01 6.69 8.10
C LYS A 178 -17.77 5.62 9.17
N LEU A 179 -18.42 5.72 10.31
CA LEU A 179 -18.33 4.73 11.40
C LEU A 179 -18.90 3.37 11.00
N GLU A 180 -20.00 3.35 10.24
CA GLU A 180 -20.57 2.11 9.73
C GLU A 180 -19.63 1.41 8.73
N LEU A 181 -19.01 2.17 7.81
CA LEU A 181 -17.99 1.67 6.89
C LEU A 181 -16.76 1.12 7.65
N ASN A 182 -16.29 1.84 8.67
CA ASN A 182 -15.17 1.38 9.49
C ASN A 182 -15.48 0.02 10.14
N ARG A 183 -16.65 -0.11 10.76
CA ARG A 183 -17.11 -1.36 11.37
C ARG A 183 -17.29 -2.48 10.34
N LEU A 184 -17.80 -2.16 9.15
CA LEU A 184 -18.01 -3.13 8.08
C LEU A 184 -16.67 -3.69 7.57
N VAL A 185 -15.67 -2.83 7.36
CA VAL A 185 -14.32 -3.25 6.96
C VAL A 185 -13.67 -4.12 8.04
N ALA A 186 -13.72 -3.71 9.31
CA ALA A 186 -13.19 -4.50 10.42
C ALA A 186 -13.85 -5.90 10.50
N LYS A 187 -15.19 -5.96 10.37
CA LYS A 187 -15.94 -7.22 10.36
C LYS A 187 -15.55 -8.09 9.16
N SER A 188 -15.32 -7.48 8.00
CA SER A 188 -14.91 -8.21 6.79
C SER A 188 -13.50 -8.81 6.91
N VAL A 189 -12.58 -8.08 7.52
CA VAL A 189 -11.24 -8.61 7.82
C VAL A 189 -11.31 -9.76 8.81
N GLN A 190 -12.08 -9.60 9.90
CA GLN A 190 -12.28 -10.66 10.88
C GLN A 190 -12.87 -11.93 10.26
N TYR A 191 -13.93 -11.77 9.44
CA TYR A 191 -14.56 -12.88 8.74
C TYR A 191 -13.57 -13.61 7.82
N ALA A 192 -12.73 -12.87 7.10
CA ALA A 192 -11.73 -13.47 6.21
C ALA A 192 -10.67 -14.28 6.99
N PHE A 193 -10.32 -13.89 8.22
CA PHE A 193 -9.46 -14.68 9.09
C PHE A 193 -10.12 -15.97 9.58
N GLU A 194 -11.40 -15.91 9.92
CA GLU A 194 -12.18 -17.05 10.41
C GLU A 194 -12.53 -18.04 9.29
N HIS A 195 -12.66 -17.54 8.05
CA HIS A 195 -13.09 -18.30 6.86
C HIS A 195 -12.14 -18.13 5.66
N PRO A 196 -10.84 -18.45 5.78
CA PRO A 196 -9.83 -18.10 4.77
C PRO A 196 -10.11 -18.73 3.40
N LYS A 197 -10.77 -19.89 3.34
CA LYS A 197 -11.07 -20.58 2.10
C LYS A 197 -12.24 -19.99 1.32
N GLU A 198 -13.16 -19.31 1.98
CA GLU A 198 -14.36 -18.76 1.31
C GLU A 198 -14.04 -17.57 0.40
N SER A 199 -12.91 -16.89 0.64
CA SER A 199 -12.48 -15.75 -0.17
C SER A 199 -11.64 -16.14 -1.40
N ILE A 200 -11.20 -17.42 -1.51
CA ILE A 200 -10.17 -17.80 -2.48
C ILE A 200 -10.63 -17.62 -3.93
N GLU A 201 -11.86 -17.98 -4.27
CA GLU A 201 -12.39 -17.85 -5.62
C GLU A 201 -12.50 -16.38 -6.04
N TYR A 202 -12.92 -15.51 -5.12
CA TYR A 202 -12.95 -14.07 -5.35
C TYR A 202 -11.53 -13.52 -5.56
N ILE A 203 -10.57 -13.97 -4.74
CA ILE A 203 -9.17 -13.55 -4.84
C ILE A 203 -8.58 -13.97 -6.18
N LYS A 204 -8.75 -15.24 -6.58
CA LYS A 204 -8.27 -15.75 -7.87
C LYS A 204 -8.81 -14.96 -9.06
N HIS A 205 -10.07 -14.53 -8.99
CA HIS A 205 -10.68 -13.77 -10.08
C HIS A 205 -10.05 -12.37 -10.26
N HIS A 206 -9.43 -11.82 -9.20
CA HIS A 206 -8.85 -10.46 -9.20
C HIS A 206 -7.33 -10.45 -9.02
N ALA A 207 -6.69 -11.58 -8.74
CA ALA A 207 -5.25 -11.66 -8.53
C ALA A 207 -4.49 -11.56 -9.85
N GLN A 208 -3.36 -10.88 -9.84
CA GLN A 208 -2.38 -10.89 -10.94
C GLN A 208 -1.56 -12.20 -10.90
N GLU A 209 -1.24 -12.67 -9.71
CA GLU A 209 -0.53 -13.93 -9.49
C GLU A 209 -1.52 -15.08 -9.25
N MET A 210 -1.34 -16.17 -9.97
CA MET A 210 -2.24 -17.34 -9.92
C MET A 210 -1.72 -18.50 -9.08
N ASP A 211 -0.46 -18.44 -8.62
CA ASP A 211 0.08 -19.43 -7.70
C ASP A 211 -0.54 -19.26 -6.31
N GLU A 212 -1.23 -20.28 -5.81
CA GLU A 212 -1.91 -20.21 -4.51
C GLU A 212 -0.95 -19.98 -3.34
N ALA A 213 0.25 -20.55 -3.38
CA ALA A 213 1.22 -20.37 -2.30
C ALA A 213 1.69 -18.92 -2.23
N VAL A 214 1.93 -18.29 -3.38
CA VAL A 214 2.27 -16.85 -3.46
C VAL A 214 1.11 -15.99 -3.02
N MET A 215 -0.13 -16.29 -3.43
CA MET A 215 -1.31 -15.56 -2.97
C MET A 215 -1.49 -15.63 -1.45
N TYR A 216 -1.34 -16.80 -0.84
CA TYR A 216 -1.43 -16.94 0.63
C TYR A 216 -0.28 -16.23 1.33
N ALA A 217 0.96 -16.34 0.85
CA ALA A 217 2.11 -15.62 1.39
C ALA A 217 1.89 -14.10 1.35
N HIS A 218 1.32 -13.58 0.25
CA HIS A 218 0.96 -12.17 0.13
C HIS A 218 -0.14 -11.78 1.13
N ILE A 219 -1.20 -12.59 1.27
CA ILE A 219 -2.27 -12.32 2.24
C ILE A 219 -1.72 -12.29 3.66
N ASP A 220 -0.95 -13.29 4.06
CA ASP A 220 -0.39 -13.41 5.41
C ASP A 220 0.54 -12.25 5.77
N LEU A 221 1.27 -11.74 4.77
CA LEU A 221 2.18 -10.62 4.96
C LEU A 221 1.45 -9.26 5.11
N TYR A 222 0.40 -9.03 4.31
CA TYR A 222 -0.22 -7.71 4.17
C TYR A 222 -1.57 -7.57 4.87
N VAL A 223 -2.23 -8.67 5.22
CA VAL A 223 -3.52 -8.67 5.93
C VAL A 223 -3.33 -9.29 7.31
N ASN A 224 -3.29 -8.47 8.33
CA ASN A 224 -2.93 -8.84 9.69
C ASN A 224 -3.78 -8.06 10.72
N GLU A 225 -3.41 -8.05 11.99
CA GLU A 225 -4.14 -7.35 13.05
C GLU A 225 -4.29 -5.83 12.78
N TYR A 226 -3.29 -5.20 12.12
CA TYR A 226 -3.41 -3.79 11.72
C TYR A 226 -4.48 -3.58 10.63
N SER A 227 -4.75 -4.60 9.82
CA SER A 227 -5.85 -4.54 8.84
C SER A 227 -7.22 -4.61 9.51
N LYS A 228 -7.33 -5.29 10.65
CA LYS A 228 -8.54 -5.34 11.44
C LYS A 228 -8.76 -4.04 12.21
N GLN A 229 -7.72 -3.55 12.86
CA GLN A 229 -7.70 -2.28 13.57
C GLN A 229 -6.27 -1.77 13.69
N LEU A 230 -6.05 -0.53 13.31
CA LEU A 230 -4.71 0.09 13.29
C LEU A 230 -4.03 0.09 14.67
N GLY A 231 -4.81 0.25 15.74
CA GLY A 231 -4.30 0.26 17.11
C GLY A 231 -3.31 1.39 17.40
N PRO A 232 -2.78 1.46 18.64
CA PRO A 232 -1.84 2.53 19.01
C PRO A 232 -0.53 2.47 18.23
N GLU A 233 0.06 1.27 18.05
CA GLU A 233 1.31 1.11 17.32
C GLU A 233 1.18 1.49 15.84
N GLY A 234 0.08 1.07 15.19
CA GLY A 234 -0.19 1.44 13.81
C GLY A 234 -0.43 2.95 13.64
N ARG A 235 -1.15 3.59 14.58
CA ARG A 235 -1.32 5.06 14.58
C ARG A 235 0.01 5.78 14.71
N LEU A 236 0.89 5.31 15.60
CA LEU A 236 2.23 5.86 15.77
C LEU A 236 3.06 5.69 14.49
N SER A 237 2.96 4.54 13.81
CA SER A 237 3.65 4.32 12.54
C SER A 237 3.19 5.30 11.45
N VAL A 238 1.88 5.54 11.33
CA VAL A 238 1.33 6.55 10.40
C VAL A 238 1.82 7.95 10.78
N GLN A 239 1.81 8.31 12.06
CA GLN A 239 2.36 9.58 12.55
C GLN A 239 3.83 9.75 12.17
N THR A 240 4.66 8.72 12.39
CA THR A 240 6.08 8.72 12.01
C THR A 240 6.27 8.99 10.51
N LEU A 241 5.40 8.41 9.65
CA LEU A 241 5.45 8.71 8.22
C LEU A 241 5.13 10.18 7.93
N PHE A 242 4.12 10.76 8.58
CA PHE A 242 3.79 12.19 8.43
C PHE A 242 4.95 13.09 8.86
N GLU A 243 5.62 12.76 9.96
CA GLU A 243 6.80 13.49 10.44
C GLU A 243 7.95 13.43 9.41
N LYS A 244 8.20 12.25 8.82
CA LYS A 244 9.21 12.10 7.76
C LYS A 244 8.85 12.90 6.51
N VAL A 245 7.58 12.91 6.09
CA VAL A 245 7.12 13.70 4.95
C VAL A 245 7.26 15.21 5.23
N ALA A 246 6.95 15.67 6.44
CA ALA A 246 7.09 17.07 6.82
C ALA A 246 8.55 17.56 6.71
N THR A 247 9.53 16.70 6.98
CA THR A 247 10.96 17.06 6.82
C THR A 247 11.37 17.26 5.36
N THR A 248 10.61 16.73 4.41
CA THR A 248 10.86 16.88 2.97
C THR A 248 10.07 18.01 2.32
N ASN A 249 9.38 18.85 3.12
CA ASN A 249 8.51 19.96 2.68
C ASN A 249 7.34 19.58 1.78
N SER A 250 6.87 18.33 1.84
CA SER A 250 5.91 17.80 0.87
C SER A 250 4.57 17.39 1.46
N GLY A 251 4.32 17.55 2.76
CA GLY A 251 3.12 16.98 3.38
C GLY A 251 2.49 17.82 4.49
N THR A 252 1.30 17.42 4.89
CA THR A 252 0.56 17.98 6.02
C THR A 252 1.06 17.36 7.33
N LEU A 253 1.07 18.15 8.41
CA LEU A 253 1.37 17.63 9.74
C LEU A 253 0.28 16.65 10.19
N TYR A 254 0.69 15.65 10.96
CA TYR A 254 -0.25 14.71 11.58
C TYR A 254 -1.18 15.44 12.55
N GLN A 255 -2.45 15.05 12.56
CA GLN A 255 -3.47 15.53 13.48
C GLN A 255 -4.31 14.34 13.95
N ASP A 256 -4.80 14.37 15.18
CA ASP A 256 -5.51 13.22 15.78
C ASP A 256 -6.82 12.85 15.07
N ASP A 257 -7.45 13.82 14.37
CA ASP A 257 -8.68 13.62 13.62
C ASP A 257 -8.49 12.99 12.23
N LEU A 258 -7.23 12.69 11.85
CA LEU A 258 -6.94 12.07 10.54
C LEU A 258 -7.39 10.62 10.45
N ILE A 259 -7.54 9.93 11.58
CA ILE A 259 -7.94 8.53 11.65
C ILE A 259 -9.18 8.42 12.53
N LEU A 260 -10.22 7.77 12.02
CA LEU A 260 -11.43 7.46 12.79
C LEU A 260 -11.10 6.69 14.08
N PRO A 261 -11.91 6.87 15.13
CA PRO A 261 -11.74 6.15 16.39
C PRO A 261 -11.87 4.64 16.25
#